data_d8b322fe314db0315d7359cb29a12ecf
#
_entry.id   d8b322fe314db0315d7359cb29a12ecf
#
_cell.length_a   1.000
_cell.length_b   1.000
_cell.length_c   1.000
_cell.angle_alpha   90.00
_cell.angle_beta   90.00
_cell.angle_gamma   90.00
#
_symmetry.space_group_name_H-M   'P 1'
#
loop_
_entity.id
_entity.type
_entity.pdbx_description
1 polymer ?
#
loop_
_entity_poly.entity_id
_entity_poly.type
_entity_poly.pdbx_seq_one_letter_code
_entity_poly.pdbx_strand_id
1 'polypeptide(L)'
;MERLRDKVAFITGAASGIGLGIARACVAAGMRVVITDVRGSALAAAAAALAAPGSVVLPLVHDVSDRRQWAACAERVRGELGGVDLLCSNAGVNFVGPLQQATYEDWDFALGVNLGGAINAVHTFAPAMSNSGRGGHIVITASVSGLFAGAGAGVYATSKFALVGLAESLRADLRASGVGVSVLCPGPVKSELFESTQQVRPASLASSGSVPVVPNGTLRAETPIFRTAPSGAEIGAYVLEGVRRNDLYILTHAEIRPVLEARAAALLRALPSQSVSEERIAAQSRLLNSSLYQPPAPSRTPPGN
;
A
#
# COMPACT_ATOMS: atom_id res chain seq x y z
N MET A 1 -12.57 -8.92 6.06
CA MET A 1 -12.59 -8.68 7.55
C MET A 1 -13.83 -7.86 7.89
N GLU A 2 -14.92 -8.47 8.33
CA GLU A 2 -16.21 -7.78 8.53
C GLU A 2 -16.27 -6.97 9.84
N ARG A 3 -15.77 -7.53 10.93
CA ARG A 3 -15.75 -6.88 12.25
C ARG A 3 -14.40 -6.22 12.50
N LEU A 4 -14.40 -4.90 12.68
CA LEU A 4 -13.19 -4.10 12.90
C LEU A 4 -13.01 -3.67 14.36
N ARG A 5 -14.10 -3.51 15.13
CA ARG A 5 -14.05 -3.08 16.52
C ARG A 5 -13.12 -3.97 17.36
N ASP A 6 -12.30 -3.35 18.19
CA ASP A 6 -11.31 -3.96 19.09
C ASP A 6 -10.15 -4.69 18.39
N LYS A 7 -10.12 -4.72 17.05
CA LYS A 7 -9.02 -5.24 16.26
C LYS A 7 -7.84 -4.26 16.27
N VAL A 8 -6.64 -4.78 16.03
CA VAL A 8 -5.41 -3.98 16.01
C VAL A 8 -5.01 -3.68 14.57
N ALA A 9 -4.91 -2.40 14.23
CA ALA A 9 -4.36 -1.93 12.96
C ALA A 9 -2.93 -1.42 13.16
N PHE A 10 -2.01 -1.83 12.29
CA PHE A 10 -0.63 -1.31 12.21
C PHE A 10 -0.46 -0.58 10.89
N ILE A 11 -0.11 0.72 10.93
CA ILE A 11 -0.09 1.56 9.73
C ILE A 11 1.25 2.29 9.66
N THR A 12 2.00 2.09 8.56
CA THR A 12 3.27 2.78 8.30
C THR A 12 3.06 4.07 7.50
N GLY A 13 3.93 5.07 7.72
CA GLY A 13 3.83 6.37 7.06
C GLY A 13 2.54 7.11 7.47
N ALA A 14 2.16 7.01 8.74
CA ALA A 14 0.87 7.47 9.24
C ALA A 14 0.89 8.88 9.84
N ALA A 15 2.00 9.61 9.74
CA ALA A 15 2.07 11.00 10.21
C ALA A 15 1.29 11.97 9.31
N SER A 16 1.00 11.61 8.05
CA SER A 16 0.27 12.47 7.12
C SER A 16 -0.45 11.69 6.03
N GLY A 17 -1.14 12.40 5.13
CA GLY A 17 -1.67 11.88 3.87
C GLY A 17 -2.56 10.66 4.00
N ILE A 18 -2.31 9.65 3.16
CA ILE A 18 -3.08 8.40 3.10
C ILE A 18 -2.98 7.62 4.41
N GLY A 19 -1.78 7.47 4.98
CA GLY A 19 -1.57 6.71 6.21
C GLY A 19 -2.35 7.29 7.39
N LEU A 20 -2.35 8.61 7.56
CA LEU A 20 -3.16 9.29 8.57
C LEU A 20 -4.66 9.12 8.29
N GLY A 21 -5.06 9.16 7.02
CA GLY A 21 -6.45 8.92 6.62
C GLY A 21 -6.92 7.51 6.97
N ILE A 22 -6.11 6.49 6.71
CA ILE A 22 -6.37 5.10 7.12
C ILE A 22 -6.47 5.01 8.65
N ALA A 23 -5.53 5.63 9.37
CA ALA A 23 -5.55 5.63 10.84
C ALA A 23 -6.83 6.25 11.41
N ARG A 24 -7.28 7.38 10.87
CA ARG A 24 -8.56 8.02 11.25
C ARG A 24 -9.75 7.10 11.01
N ALA A 25 -9.80 6.45 9.85
CA ALA A 25 -10.87 5.52 9.51
C ALA A 25 -10.87 4.29 10.46
N CYS A 26 -9.69 3.77 10.82
CA CYS A 26 -9.55 2.68 11.79
C CYS A 26 -10.01 3.09 13.20
N VAL A 27 -9.61 4.27 13.69
CA VAL A 27 -10.07 4.81 14.99
C VAL A 27 -11.59 4.97 14.99
N ALA A 28 -12.16 5.56 13.95
CA ALA A 28 -13.62 5.73 13.82
C ALA A 28 -14.36 4.38 13.77
N ALA A 29 -13.72 3.33 13.27
CA ALA A 29 -14.26 1.97 13.28
C ALA A 29 -14.09 1.24 14.63
N GLY A 30 -13.52 1.90 15.64
CA GLY A 30 -13.29 1.34 16.98
C GLY A 30 -12.10 0.38 17.05
N MET A 31 -11.14 0.48 16.14
CA MET A 31 -9.91 -0.29 16.20
C MET A 31 -8.91 0.34 17.17
N ARG A 32 -8.02 -0.48 17.72
CA ARG A 32 -6.78 -0.04 18.37
C ARG A 32 -5.72 0.17 17.29
N VAL A 33 -5.06 1.33 17.27
CA VAL A 33 -4.25 1.73 16.11
C VAL A 33 -2.81 1.98 16.52
N VAL A 34 -1.89 1.31 15.84
CA VAL A 34 -0.46 1.60 15.86
C VAL A 34 -0.15 2.44 14.64
N ILE A 35 0.43 3.62 14.85
CA ILE A 35 0.87 4.50 13.79
C ILE A 35 2.38 4.64 13.81
N THR A 36 3.02 4.50 12.64
CA THR A 36 4.47 4.66 12.56
C THR A 36 4.88 5.65 11.46
N ASP A 37 5.93 6.40 11.72
CA ASP A 37 6.58 7.30 10.76
C ASP A 37 8.02 7.55 11.22
N VAL A 38 8.92 7.86 10.30
CA VAL A 38 10.29 8.25 10.64
C VAL A 38 10.36 9.68 11.19
N ARG A 39 9.38 10.52 10.87
CA ARG A 39 9.27 11.93 11.29
C ARG A 39 8.61 12.03 12.67
N GLY A 40 9.38 11.94 13.74
CA GLY A 40 8.87 11.86 15.12
C GLY A 40 7.92 13.00 15.52
N SER A 41 8.22 14.26 15.18
CA SER A 41 7.36 15.42 15.51
C SER A 41 6.03 15.37 14.78
N ALA A 42 6.02 15.05 13.49
CA ALA A 42 4.80 14.89 12.72
C ALA A 42 3.95 13.71 13.22
N LEU A 43 4.60 12.62 13.62
CA LEU A 43 3.94 11.46 14.22
C LEU A 43 3.27 11.80 15.55
N ALA A 44 3.93 12.58 16.41
CA ALA A 44 3.36 13.03 17.67
C ALA A 44 2.11 13.92 17.46
N ALA A 45 2.17 14.82 16.48
CA ALA A 45 1.02 15.65 16.10
C ALA A 45 -0.15 14.79 15.54
N ALA A 46 0.17 13.80 14.72
CA ALA A 46 -0.84 12.86 14.20
C ALA A 46 -1.49 12.04 15.32
N ALA A 47 -0.70 11.55 16.28
CA ALA A 47 -1.23 10.83 17.46
C ALA A 47 -2.19 11.69 18.28
N ALA A 48 -1.82 12.95 18.54
CA ALA A 48 -2.67 13.91 19.24
C ALA A 48 -3.99 14.17 18.47
N ALA A 49 -3.93 14.29 17.15
CA ALA A 49 -5.09 14.51 16.29
C ALA A 49 -6.01 13.26 16.14
N LEU A 50 -5.53 12.09 16.49
CA LEU A 50 -6.29 10.83 16.51
C LEU A 50 -6.87 10.52 17.91
N ALA A 51 -6.38 11.18 18.94
CA ALA A 51 -6.84 10.96 20.30
C ALA A 51 -8.31 11.37 20.45
N ALA A 52 -9.13 10.43 20.90
CA ALA A 52 -10.54 10.61 21.22
C ALA A 52 -10.90 9.78 22.45
N PRO A 53 -11.96 10.11 23.19
CA PRO A 53 -12.40 9.30 24.32
C PRO A 53 -12.57 7.83 23.94
N GLY A 54 -11.85 6.95 24.62
CA GLY A 54 -11.88 5.50 24.38
C GLY A 54 -11.04 5.02 23.19
N SER A 55 -10.36 5.90 22.43
CA SER A 55 -9.42 5.47 21.38
C SER A 55 -8.09 5.00 21.97
N VAL A 56 -7.50 3.97 21.35
CA VAL A 56 -6.16 3.49 21.67
C VAL A 56 -5.27 3.76 20.45
N VAL A 57 -4.33 4.69 20.60
CA VAL A 57 -3.37 5.08 19.54
C VAL A 57 -1.95 4.93 20.09
N LEU A 58 -1.15 4.06 19.50
CA LEU A 58 0.25 3.81 19.86
C LEU A 58 1.17 4.37 18.78
N PRO A 59 1.84 5.51 18.98
CA PRO A 59 2.81 6.04 18.05
C PRO A 59 4.19 5.39 18.27
N LEU A 60 4.85 4.98 17.18
CA LEU A 60 6.20 4.42 17.18
C LEU A 60 7.05 5.12 16.10
N VAL A 61 8.10 5.83 16.49
CA VAL A 61 9.07 6.34 15.52
C VAL A 61 9.79 5.15 14.90
N HIS A 62 9.73 5.02 13.57
CA HIS A 62 10.14 3.82 12.88
C HIS A 62 10.55 4.12 11.43
N ASP A 63 11.76 3.75 11.08
CA ASP A 63 12.23 3.70 9.70
C ASP A 63 11.92 2.33 9.10
N VAL A 64 11.02 2.28 8.13
CA VAL A 64 10.59 1.03 7.48
C VAL A 64 11.70 0.33 6.71
N SER A 65 12.77 1.04 6.32
CA SER A 65 13.93 0.48 5.64
C SER A 65 14.90 -0.24 6.59
N ASP A 66 14.89 0.09 7.90
CA ASP A 66 15.75 -0.55 8.89
C ASP A 66 15.11 -1.82 9.47
N ARG A 67 15.56 -2.98 9.02
CA ARG A 67 15.08 -4.30 9.45
C ARG A 67 15.16 -4.55 10.96
N ARG A 68 16.13 -3.93 11.66
CA ARG A 68 16.32 -4.12 13.11
C ARG A 68 15.19 -3.48 13.91
N GLN A 69 14.66 -2.36 13.44
CA GLN A 69 13.57 -1.66 14.11
C GLN A 69 12.25 -2.43 14.04
N TRP A 70 12.03 -3.25 13.01
CA TRP A 70 10.81 -4.04 12.86
C TRP A 70 10.61 -5.07 13.97
N ALA A 71 11.69 -5.74 14.41
CA ALA A 71 11.60 -6.70 15.50
C ALA A 71 11.15 -6.04 16.81
N ALA A 72 11.73 -4.87 17.13
CA ALA A 72 11.34 -4.09 18.31
C ALA A 72 9.89 -3.60 18.24
N CYS A 73 9.45 -3.12 17.07
CA CYS A 73 8.06 -2.74 16.84
C CYS A 73 7.09 -3.92 17.05
N ALA A 74 7.40 -5.07 16.48
CA ALA A 74 6.56 -6.27 16.61
C ALA A 74 6.44 -6.74 18.06
N GLU A 75 7.55 -6.74 18.80
CA GLU A 75 7.57 -7.12 20.21
C GLU A 75 6.71 -6.18 21.05
N ARG A 76 6.86 -4.87 20.84
CA ARG A 76 6.08 -3.86 21.55
C ARG A 76 4.58 -4.00 21.25
N VAL A 77 4.20 -4.16 19.98
CA VAL A 77 2.79 -4.33 19.59
C VAL A 77 2.21 -5.61 20.18
N ARG A 78 2.98 -6.71 20.19
CA ARG A 78 2.55 -7.97 20.81
C ARG A 78 2.33 -7.82 22.32
N GLY A 79 3.25 -7.15 23.02
CA GLY A 79 3.16 -6.94 24.48
C GLY A 79 2.01 -6.02 24.88
N GLU A 80 1.79 -4.92 24.16
CA GLU A 80 0.80 -3.91 24.52
C GLU A 80 -0.60 -4.19 23.95
N LEU A 81 -0.68 -4.81 22.75
CA LEU A 81 -1.93 -4.93 22.00
C LEU A 81 -2.29 -6.38 21.58
N GLY A 82 -1.41 -7.35 21.83
CA GLY A 82 -1.68 -8.77 21.56
C GLY A 82 -1.47 -9.20 20.10
N GLY A 83 -0.97 -8.33 19.24
CA GLY A 83 -0.65 -8.61 17.83
C GLY A 83 -1.37 -7.71 16.83
N VAL A 84 -1.26 -8.02 15.54
CA VAL A 84 -1.82 -7.23 14.44
C VAL A 84 -2.91 -8.03 13.72
N ASP A 85 -4.06 -7.41 13.49
CA ASP A 85 -5.16 -7.99 12.71
C ASP A 85 -5.27 -7.31 11.32
N LEU A 86 -4.92 -6.02 11.21
CA LEU A 86 -4.86 -5.26 9.96
C LEU A 86 -3.48 -4.63 9.81
N LEU A 87 -2.70 -5.08 8.83
CA LEU A 87 -1.43 -4.47 8.47
C LEU A 87 -1.63 -3.55 7.25
N CYS A 88 -1.30 -2.26 7.39
CA CYS A 88 -1.28 -1.30 6.28
C CYS A 88 0.16 -0.85 6.02
N SER A 89 0.84 -1.51 5.10
CA SER A 89 2.16 -1.09 4.60
C SER A 89 1.96 0.06 3.63
N ASN A 90 2.06 1.30 4.16
CA ASN A 90 1.73 2.50 3.42
C ASN A 90 2.90 3.47 3.28
N ALA A 91 3.92 3.43 4.15
CA ALA A 91 5.08 4.29 4.05
C ALA A 91 5.69 4.25 2.64
N GLY A 92 6.06 5.42 2.13
CA GLY A 92 6.65 5.51 0.81
C GLY A 92 7.19 6.90 0.53
N VAL A 93 8.09 6.95 -0.45
CA VAL A 93 8.70 8.18 -0.98
C VAL A 93 8.41 8.28 -2.46
N ASN A 94 8.37 9.51 -2.95
CA ASN A 94 8.23 9.78 -4.38
C ASN A 94 9.59 9.97 -5.04
N PHE A 95 9.62 9.71 -6.34
CA PHE A 95 10.78 9.94 -7.17
C PHE A 95 10.32 10.45 -8.54
N VAL A 96 10.74 11.64 -8.92
CA VAL A 96 10.40 12.28 -10.20
C VAL A 96 11.68 12.66 -10.90
N GLY A 97 11.83 12.25 -12.13
CA GLY A 97 12.98 12.55 -12.98
C GLY A 97 13.14 11.51 -14.09
N PRO A 98 13.93 11.83 -15.13
CA PRO A 98 14.23 10.90 -16.20
C PRO A 98 14.98 9.66 -15.65
N LEU A 99 14.52 8.47 -16.04
CA LEU A 99 15.07 7.22 -15.53
C LEU A 99 16.59 7.07 -15.76
N GLN A 100 17.07 7.52 -16.90
CA GLN A 100 18.48 7.45 -17.27
C GLN A 100 19.39 8.42 -16.48
N GLN A 101 18.80 9.31 -15.68
CA GLN A 101 19.54 10.24 -14.81
C GLN A 101 19.52 9.79 -13.34
N ALA A 102 18.76 8.76 -13.01
CA ALA A 102 18.69 8.22 -11.65
C ALA A 102 20.02 7.57 -11.27
N THR A 103 20.58 7.92 -10.12
CA THR A 103 21.79 7.30 -9.57
C THR A 103 21.45 5.99 -8.84
N TYR A 104 22.44 5.16 -8.55
CA TYR A 104 22.21 3.94 -7.76
C TYR A 104 21.66 4.26 -6.36
N GLU A 105 22.12 5.35 -5.76
CA GLU A 105 21.67 5.81 -4.45
C GLU A 105 20.20 6.25 -4.48
N ASP A 106 19.73 6.85 -5.59
CA ASP A 106 18.31 7.15 -5.81
C ASP A 106 17.46 5.86 -5.84
N TRP A 107 17.97 4.82 -6.54
CA TRP A 107 17.36 3.51 -6.56
C TRP A 107 17.32 2.87 -5.18
N ASP A 108 18.45 2.86 -4.48
CA ASP A 108 18.58 2.27 -3.14
C ASP A 108 17.62 2.94 -2.15
N PHE A 109 17.56 4.27 -2.16
CA PHE A 109 16.64 5.01 -1.31
C PHE A 109 15.17 4.71 -1.63
N ALA A 110 14.78 4.82 -2.90
CA ALA A 110 13.39 4.64 -3.30
C ALA A 110 12.92 3.19 -3.10
N LEU A 111 13.72 2.21 -3.52
CA LEU A 111 13.40 0.79 -3.33
C LEU A 111 13.50 0.38 -1.87
N GLY A 112 14.49 0.89 -1.12
CA GLY A 112 14.65 0.60 0.30
C GLY A 112 13.42 0.98 1.11
N VAL A 113 12.85 2.17 0.87
CA VAL A 113 11.65 2.62 1.55
C VAL A 113 10.39 1.95 0.98
N ASN A 114 10.14 2.09 -0.33
CA ASN A 114 8.86 1.67 -0.92
C ASN A 114 8.70 0.15 -0.91
N LEU A 115 9.67 -0.58 -1.44
CA LEU A 115 9.61 -2.04 -1.59
C LEU A 115 10.19 -2.75 -0.36
N GLY A 116 11.39 -2.35 0.07
CA GLY A 116 12.05 -2.92 1.24
C GLY A 116 11.22 -2.80 2.49
N GLY A 117 10.61 -1.62 2.73
CA GLY A 117 9.68 -1.40 3.83
C GLY A 117 8.47 -2.33 3.81
N ALA A 118 7.88 -2.55 2.62
CA ALA A 118 6.75 -3.47 2.48
C ALA A 118 7.16 -4.94 2.69
N ILE A 119 8.31 -5.35 2.17
CA ILE A 119 8.89 -6.69 2.42
C ILE A 119 9.12 -6.90 3.92
N ASN A 120 9.71 -5.92 4.60
CA ASN A 120 9.96 -6.00 6.04
C ASN A 120 8.67 -6.10 6.84
N ALA A 121 7.63 -5.33 6.47
CA ALA A 121 6.31 -5.38 7.10
C ALA A 121 5.67 -6.77 6.97
N VAL A 122 5.65 -7.31 5.75
CA VAL A 122 5.12 -8.65 5.46
C VAL A 122 5.91 -9.72 6.21
N HIS A 123 7.24 -9.68 6.12
CA HIS A 123 8.11 -10.64 6.81
C HIS A 123 7.88 -10.65 8.32
N THR A 124 7.66 -9.48 8.90
CA THR A 124 7.49 -9.32 10.35
C THR A 124 6.13 -9.81 10.86
N PHE A 125 5.04 -9.50 10.14
CA PHE A 125 3.69 -9.71 10.67
C PHE A 125 2.92 -10.86 10.00
N ALA A 126 3.13 -11.14 8.70
CA ALA A 126 2.34 -12.14 8.00
C ALA A 126 2.44 -13.56 8.60
N PRO A 127 3.61 -14.05 9.06
CA PRO A 127 3.69 -15.35 9.69
C PRO A 127 2.82 -15.47 10.95
N ALA A 128 2.87 -14.47 11.83
CA ALA A 128 2.06 -14.47 13.05
C ALA A 128 0.56 -14.32 12.73
N MET A 129 0.19 -13.50 11.75
CA MET A 129 -1.19 -13.36 11.28
C MET A 129 -1.72 -14.68 10.72
N SER A 130 -0.95 -15.35 9.86
CA SER A 130 -1.30 -16.62 9.25
C SER A 130 -1.48 -17.73 10.28
N ASN A 131 -0.59 -17.81 11.27
CA ASN A 131 -0.60 -18.86 12.29
C ASN A 131 -1.60 -18.60 13.42
N SER A 132 -2.18 -17.41 13.52
CA SER A 132 -3.08 -17.04 14.61
C SER A 132 -4.43 -17.75 14.59
N GLY A 133 -4.87 -18.23 13.43
CA GLY A 133 -6.23 -18.76 13.21
C GLY A 133 -7.35 -17.71 13.32
N ARG A 134 -7.01 -16.43 13.63
CA ARG A 134 -8.00 -15.34 13.80
C ARG A 134 -8.39 -14.67 12.49
N GLY A 135 -7.74 -15.06 11.39
CA GLY A 135 -7.78 -14.32 10.14
C GLY A 135 -7.07 -12.96 10.26
N GLY A 136 -7.30 -12.09 9.31
CA GLY A 136 -6.71 -10.75 9.28
C GLY A 136 -6.73 -10.18 7.88
N HIS A 137 -6.05 -9.02 7.70
CA HIS A 137 -5.94 -8.41 6.39
C HIS A 137 -4.64 -7.62 6.25
N ILE A 138 -4.03 -7.69 5.08
CA ILE A 138 -2.84 -6.93 4.73
C ILE A 138 -3.18 -6.00 3.57
N VAL A 139 -2.92 -4.71 3.72
CA VAL A 139 -3.05 -3.70 2.66
C VAL A 139 -1.66 -3.20 2.30
N ILE A 140 -1.30 -3.28 1.02
CA ILE A 140 -0.04 -2.76 0.49
C ILE A 140 -0.35 -1.56 -0.40
N THR A 141 0.19 -0.38 -0.05
CA THR A 141 -0.04 0.84 -0.81
C THR A 141 0.94 0.93 -1.99
N ALA A 142 0.45 0.59 -3.17
CA ALA A 142 1.13 0.81 -4.45
C ALA A 142 0.81 2.22 -4.99
N SER A 143 0.33 2.31 -6.21
CA SER A 143 -0.11 3.51 -6.94
C SER A 143 -0.74 3.09 -8.26
N VAL A 144 -1.44 3.96 -8.94
CA VAL A 144 -1.76 3.79 -10.38
C VAL A 144 -0.48 3.61 -11.21
N SER A 145 0.65 4.19 -10.76
CA SER A 145 1.98 3.96 -11.35
C SER A 145 2.52 2.54 -11.17
N GLY A 146 1.84 1.67 -10.43
CA GLY A 146 2.08 0.24 -10.37
C GLY A 146 1.25 -0.56 -11.38
N LEU A 147 0.33 0.08 -12.08
CA LEU A 147 -0.54 -0.53 -13.08
C LEU A 147 -0.20 -0.09 -14.51
N PHE A 148 0.33 1.11 -14.67
CA PHE A 148 0.87 1.63 -15.93
C PHE A 148 2.00 2.62 -15.64
N ALA A 149 2.96 2.73 -16.56
CA ALA A 149 4.10 3.63 -16.42
C ALA A 149 3.93 4.89 -17.26
N GLY A 150 4.54 5.98 -16.80
CA GLY A 150 4.65 7.25 -17.52
C GLY A 150 6.09 7.77 -17.52
N ALA A 151 6.40 8.72 -18.38
CA ALA A 151 7.70 9.37 -18.42
C ALA A 151 7.97 10.14 -17.11
N GLY A 152 9.24 10.20 -16.70
CA GLY A 152 9.68 10.97 -15.54
C GLY A 152 9.35 10.36 -14.16
N ALA A 153 8.84 9.13 -14.09
CA ALA A 153 8.52 8.46 -12.85
C ALA A 153 9.06 7.01 -12.78
N GLY A 154 10.11 6.70 -13.53
CA GLY A 154 10.55 5.30 -13.74
C GLY A 154 10.96 4.58 -12.47
N VAL A 155 11.77 5.18 -11.59
CA VAL A 155 12.19 4.58 -10.31
C VAL A 155 10.96 4.33 -9.41
N TYR A 156 10.10 5.35 -9.29
CA TYR A 156 8.86 5.24 -8.52
C TYR A 156 7.93 4.16 -9.10
N ALA A 157 7.66 4.20 -10.40
CA ALA A 157 6.81 3.21 -11.07
C ALA A 157 7.34 1.80 -10.87
N THR A 158 8.64 1.56 -11.05
CA THR A 158 9.26 0.25 -10.80
C THR A 158 8.97 -0.25 -9.39
N SER A 159 9.17 0.60 -8.36
CA SER A 159 8.85 0.24 -6.98
C SER A 159 7.36 -0.12 -6.80
N LYS A 160 6.46 0.61 -7.46
CA LYS A 160 5.01 0.41 -7.32
C LYS A 160 4.49 -0.80 -8.12
N PHE A 161 5.08 -1.13 -9.27
CA PHE A 161 4.82 -2.41 -9.96
C PHE A 161 5.25 -3.61 -9.12
N ALA A 162 6.42 -3.53 -8.46
CA ALA A 162 6.88 -4.59 -7.58
C ALA A 162 5.91 -4.82 -6.41
N LEU A 163 5.30 -3.76 -5.84
CA LEU A 163 4.31 -3.87 -4.77
C LEU A 163 3.00 -4.53 -5.23
N VAL A 164 2.58 -4.31 -6.47
CA VAL A 164 1.43 -5.02 -7.05
C VAL A 164 1.72 -6.51 -7.11
N GLY A 165 2.86 -6.90 -7.69
CA GLY A 165 3.28 -8.31 -7.75
C GLY A 165 3.44 -8.96 -6.38
N LEU A 166 3.98 -8.21 -5.38
CA LEU A 166 4.08 -8.67 -4.00
C LEU A 166 2.68 -8.97 -3.40
N ALA A 167 1.73 -8.06 -3.58
CA ALA A 167 0.38 -8.21 -3.04
C ALA A 167 -0.37 -9.38 -3.69
N GLU A 168 -0.26 -9.52 -5.00
CA GLU A 168 -0.89 -10.61 -5.75
C GLU A 168 -0.36 -11.98 -5.32
N SER A 169 0.97 -12.12 -5.22
CA SER A 169 1.61 -13.37 -4.78
C SER A 169 1.25 -13.69 -3.33
N LEU A 170 1.34 -12.69 -2.44
CA LEU A 170 1.02 -12.87 -1.02
C LEU A 170 -0.45 -13.26 -0.81
N ARG A 171 -1.37 -12.72 -1.62
CA ARG A 171 -2.79 -13.12 -1.56
C ARG A 171 -2.99 -14.59 -1.91
N ALA A 172 -2.26 -15.09 -2.90
CA ALA A 172 -2.31 -16.50 -3.28
C ALA A 172 -1.78 -17.39 -2.14
N ASP A 173 -0.63 -17.00 -1.56
CA ASP A 173 0.03 -17.76 -0.50
C ASP A 173 -0.79 -17.80 0.80
N LEU A 174 -1.43 -16.70 1.18
CA LEU A 174 -2.19 -16.59 2.43
C LEU A 174 -3.64 -17.04 2.32
N ARG A 175 -4.10 -17.50 1.16
CA ARG A 175 -5.50 -17.89 0.93
C ARG A 175 -6.01 -18.93 1.94
N ALA A 176 -5.20 -19.93 2.26
CA ALA A 176 -5.58 -21.00 3.16
C ALA A 176 -5.61 -20.58 4.64
N SER A 177 -4.92 -19.49 5.00
CA SER A 177 -4.83 -19.00 6.38
C SER A 177 -5.98 -18.07 6.79
N GLY A 178 -6.87 -17.72 5.85
CA GLY A 178 -7.93 -16.75 6.09
C GLY A 178 -7.46 -15.30 6.24
N VAL A 179 -6.20 -15.00 5.87
CA VAL A 179 -5.67 -13.64 5.83
C VAL A 179 -5.91 -13.06 4.43
N GLY A 180 -6.72 -12.00 4.35
CA GLY A 180 -6.95 -11.27 3.11
C GLY A 180 -5.75 -10.39 2.74
N VAL A 181 -5.58 -10.11 1.45
CA VAL A 181 -4.57 -9.17 0.97
C VAL A 181 -5.19 -8.26 -0.08
N SER A 182 -4.95 -6.96 0.07
CA SER A 182 -5.35 -5.94 -0.90
C SER A 182 -4.14 -5.11 -1.33
N VAL A 183 -4.14 -4.68 -2.58
CA VAL A 183 -3.25 -3.65 -3.08
C VAL A 183 -4.04 -2.36 -3.31
N LEU A 184 -3.66 -1.30 -2.61
CA LEU A 184 -4.21 0.04 -2.79
C LEU A 184 -3.43 0.73 -3.91
N CYS A 185 -4.12 1.10 -4.99
CA CYS A 185 -3.54 1.80 -6.14
C CYS A 185 -4.17 3.18 -6.31
N PRO A 186 -3.79 4.17 -5.50
CA PRO A 186 -4.33 5.51 -5.63
C PRO A 186 -3.71 6.24 -6.82
N GLY A 187 -4.51 7.11 -7.43
CA GLY A 187 -4.04 8.17 -8.30
C GLY A 187 -3.55 9.38 -7.48
N PRO A 188 -3.61 10.61 -8.01
CA PRO A 188 -3.29 11.81 -7.28
C PRO A 188 -4.15 11.98 -6.02
N VAL A 189 -3.52 12.27 -4.88
CA VAL A 189 -4.18 12.47 -3.58
C VAL A 189 -3.68 13.76 -2.96
N LYS A 190 -4.54 14.50 -2.28
CA LYS A 190 -4.15 15.64 -1.44
C LYS A 190 -3.31 15.13 -0.26
N SER A 191 -2.01 15.03 -0.46
CA SER A 191 -1.05 14.48 0.50
C SER A 191 0.25 15.27 0.48
N GLU A 192 1.05 15.10 1.51
CA GLU A 192 2.39 15.71 1.65
C GLU A 192 3.51 14.80 1.08
N LEU A 193 3.19 13.88 0.17
CA LEU A 193 4.16 12.88 -0.29
C LEU A 193 5.45 13.49 -0.85
N PHE A 194 5.36 14.60 -1.59
CA PHE A 194 6.53 15.27 -2.13
C PHE A 194 7.34 15.97 -1.05
N GLU A 195 6.67 16.73 -0.20
CA GLU A 195 7.26 17.49 0.91
C GLU A 195 7.90 16.54 1.93
N SER A 196 7.19 15.49 2.30
CA SER A 196 7.71 14.47 3.22
C SER A 196 8.89 13.71 2.62
N THR A 197 8.86 13.41 1.32
CA THR A 197 10.01 12.79 0.64
C THR A 197 11.25 13.68 0.74
N GLN A 198 11.12 14.98 0.51
CA GLN A 198 12.26 15.92 0.64
C GLN A 198 12.81 15.96 2.07
N GLN A 199 11.94 15.90 3.08
CA GLN A 199 12.35 15.93 4.49
C GLN A 199 13.16 14.69 4.90
N VAL A 200 12.84 13.53 4.31
CA VAL A 200 13.50 12.26 4.68
C VAL A 200 14.58 11.82 3.69
N ARG A 201 14.72 12.53 2.57
CA ARG A 201 15.75 12.25 1.56
C ARG A 201 17.13 12.53 2.15
N PRO A 202 18.09 11.59 2.04
CA PRO A 202 19.44 11.78 2.51
C PRO A 202 20.09 13.03 1.88
N ALA A 203 20.82 13.83 2.69
CA ALA A 203 21.50 15.02 2.21
C ALA A 203 22.51 14.72 1.09
N SER A 204 23.12 13.53 1.08
CA SER A 204 24.00 13.05 0.02
C SER A 204 23.32 12.96 -1.35
N LEU A 205 21.97 12.88 -1.40
CA LEU A 205 21.19 12.82 -2.62
C LEU A 205 20.68 14.19 -3.10
N ALA A 206 21.00 15.27 -2.41
CA ALA A 206 20.49 16.61 -2.74
C ALA A 206 20.88 17.10 -4.15
N SER A 207 22.00 16.60 -4.71
CA SER A 207 22.48 16.91 -6.05
C SER A 207 22.33 15.77 -7.06
N SER A 208 21.63 14.69 -6.73
CA SER A 208 21.39 13.61 -7.69
C SER A 208 20.54 14.11 -8.85
N GLY A 209 20.76 13.59 -10.06
CA GLY A 209 20.16 14.08 -11.32
C GLY A 209 18.64 14.03 -11.41
N SER A 210 17.99 13.63 -10.36
CA SER A 210 16.53 13.55 -10.20
C SER A 210 16.06 14.41 -9.04
N VAL A 211 16.55 15.63 -8.96
CA VAL A 211 15.97 16.61 -8.02
C VAL A 211 14.56 16.93 -8.52
N PRO A 212 13.52 16.53 -7.79
CA PRO A 212 12.18 16.95 -8.18
C PRO A 212 12.14 18.46 -8.13
N VAL A 213 11.97 19.11 -9.27
CA VAL A 213 11.44 20.48 -9.29
C VAL A 213 10.00 20.35 -8.84
N VAL A 214 9.81 20.27 -7.52
CA VAL A 214 8.47 20.38 -6.96
C VAL A 214 8.10 21.84 -7.05
N PRO A 215 7.08 22.19 -7.83
CA PRO A 215 6.50 23.52 -7.73
C PRO A 215 6.17 23.77 -6.26
N ASN A 216 6.43 24.98 -5.76
CA ASN A 216 6.03 25.39 -4.42
C ASN A 216 4.69 24.76 -4.05
N GLY A 217 4.53 24.23 -2.83
CA GLY A 217 3.34 23.49 -2.41
C GLY A 217 2.02 24.18 -2.77
N THR A 218 2.00 25.53 -2.80
CA THR A 218 0.90 26.36 -3.27
C THR A 218 0.59 26.14 -4.76
N LEU A 219 1.60 26.15 -5.64
CA LEU A 219 1.40 25.95 -7.08
C LEU A 219 0.89 24.53 -7.40
N ARG A 220 1.29 23.54 -6.61
CA ARG A 220 0.82 22.18 -6.77
C ARG A 220 -0.65 22.04 -6.36
N ALA A 221 -1.05 22.64 -5.24
CA ALA A 221 -2.42 22.64 -4.77
C ALA A 221 -3.40 23.31 -5.76
N GLU A 222 -2.91 24.27 -6.53
CA GLU A 222 -3.69 25.00 -7.54
C GLU A 222 -3.84 24.26 -8.87
N THR A 223 -3.00 23.25 -9.14
CA THR A 223 -3.14 22.49 -10.39
C THR A 223 -4.47 21.72 -10.39
N PRO A 224 -5.19 21.65 -11.52
CA PRO A 224 -6.49 20.97 -11.58
C PRO A 224 -6.47 19.55 -11.03
N ILE A 225 -5.39 18.80 -11.28
CA ILE A 225 -5.25 17.41 -10.87
C ILE A 225 -5.22 17.25 -9.33
N PHE A 226 -4.58 18.17 -8.60
CA PHE A 226 -4.55 18.10 -7.13
C PHE A 226 -5.73 18.82 -6.48
N ARG A 227 -6.27 19.84 -7.14
CA ARG A 227 -7.47 20.53 -6.66
C ARG A 227 -8.66 19.60 -6.55
N THR A 228 -8.84 18.72 -7.53
CA THR A 228 -9.95 17.73 -7.59
C THR A 228 -9.62 16.39 -6.94
N ALA A 229 -8.36 16.16 -6.56
CA ALA A 229 -7.94 14.90 -5.95
C ALA A 229 -8.64 14.63 -4.62
N PRO A 230 -8.91 13.37 -4.28
CA PRO A 230 -9.42 12.99 -2.97
C PRO A 230 -8.43 13.30 -1.86
N SER A 231 -8.95 13.49 -0.66
CA SER A 231 -8.17 13.62 0.57
C SER A 231 -7.67 12.27 1.08
N GLY A 232 -6.67 12.27 1.97
CA GLY A 232 -6.25 11.06 2.67
C GLY A 232 -7.38 10.39 3.46
N ALA A 233 -8.33 11.18 4.00
CA ALA A 233 -9.48 10.64 4.73
C ALA A 233 -10.44 9.86 3.82
N GLU A 234 -10.72 10.36 2.63
CA GLU A 234 -11.52 9.64 1.62
C GLU A 234 -10.83 8.34 1.20
N ILE A 235 -9.51 8.36 1.01
CA ILE A 235 -8.74 7.15 0.72
C ILE A 235 -8.83 6.15 1.89
N GLY A 236 -8.75 6.61 3.13
CA GLY A 236 -8.93 5.75 4.31
C GLY A 236 -10.28 5.02 4.32
N ALA A 237 -11.36 5.69 3.91
CA ALA A 237 -12.68 5.08 3.76
C ALA A 237 -12.68 4.00 2.68
N TYR A 238 -12.13 4.26 1.49
CA TYR A 238 -11.97 3.26 0.42
C TYR A 238 -11.19 2.02 0.90
N VAL A 239 -10.13 2.23 1.68
CA VAL A 239 -9.33 1.13 2.22
C VAL A 239 -10.17 0.24 3.12
N LEU A 240 -10.88 0.79 4.11
CA LEU A 240 -11.69 -0.03 5.02
C LEU A 240 -12.84 -0.74 4.31
N GLU A 241 -13.43 -0.11 3.30
CA GLU A 241 -14.45 -0.76 2.48
C GLU A 241 -13.88 -1.94 1.68
N GLY A 242 -12.73 -1.75 1.01
CA GLY A 242 -12.03 -2.83 0.32
C GLY A 242 -11.60 -3.98 1.24
N VAL A 243 -11.14 -3.65 2.46
CA VAL A 243 -10.83 -4.65 3.50
C VAL A 243 -12.07 -5.47 3.90
N ARG A 244 -13.23 -4.81 4.07
CA ARG A 244 -14.48 -5.50 4.40
C ARG A 244 -14.93 -6.45 3.28
N ARG A 245 -14.85 -6.00 2.03
CA ARG A 245 -15.20 -6.81 0.85
C ARG A 245 -14.13 -7.84 0.49
N ASN A 246 -12.94 -7.77 1.11
CA ASN A 246 -11.78 -8.58 0.75
C ASN A 246 -11.37 -8.41 -0.73
N ASP A 247 -11.43 -7.18 -1.23
CA ASP A 247 -11.02 -6.83 -2.59
C ASP A 247 -9.51 -7.01 -2.77
N LEU A 248 -9.06 -7.59 -3.88
CA LEU A 248 -7.63 -7.63 -4.21
C LEU A 248 -7.13 -6.22 -4.59
N TYR A 249 -7.83 -5.54 -5.46
CA TYR A 249 -7.48 -4.19 -5.91
C TYR A 249 -8.42 -3.16 -5.30
N ILE A 250 -7.84 -2.17 -4.61
CA ILE A 250 -8.55 -0.99 -4.13
C ILE A 250 -8.13 0.17 -5.03
N LEU A 251 -8.96 0.45 -6.04
CA LEU A 251 -8.76 1.55 -6.99
C LEU A 251 -9.62 2.74 -6.57
N THR A 252 -9.06 3.93 -6.59
CA THR A 252 -9.71 5.14 -6.07
C THR A 252 -10.03 6.18 -7.15
N HIS A 253 -9.66 5.91 -8.41
CA HIS A 253 -9.77 6.83 -9.54
C HIS A 253 -10.33 6.10 -10.76
N ALA A 254 -11.60 6.36 -11.10
CA ALA A 254 -12.27 5.70 -12.21
C ALA A 254 -11.75 6.16 -13.58
N GLU A 255 -11.20 7.37 -13.65
CA GLU A 255 -10.66 8.00 -14.85
C GLU A 255 -9.44 7.30 -15.45
N ILE A 256 -8.81 6.38 -14.72
CA ILE A 256 -7.69 5.59 -15.24
C ILE A 256 -8.13 4.44 -16.17
N ARG A 257 -9.43 4.16 -16.27
CA ARG A 257 -9.97 3.06 -17.09
C ARG A 257 -9.41 3.03 -18.50
N PRO A 258 -9.40 4.12 -19.28
CA PRO A 258 -8.95 4.05 -20.67
C PRO A 258 -7.49 3.63 -20.82
N VAL A 259 -6.60 4.05 -19.90
CA VAL A 259 -5.18 3.66 -19.96
C VAL A 259 -4.97 2.21 -19.55
N LEU A 260 -5.75 1.67 -18.62
CA LEU A 260 -5.71 0.25 -18.26
C LEU A 260 -6.19 -0.63 -19.40
N GLU A 261 -7.28 -0.26 -20.06
CA GLU A 261 -7.79 -0.95 -21.26
C GLU A 261 -6.78 -0.93 -22.41
N ALA A 262 -6.17 0.22 -22.67
CA ALA A 262 -5.14 0.36 -23.70
C ALA A 262 -3.91 -0.53 -23.39
N ARG A 263 -3.46 -0.58 -22.12
CA ARG A 263 -2.35 -1.43 -21.70
C ARG A 263 -2.70 -2.91 -21.84
N ALA A 264 -3.87 -3.33 -21.38
CA ALA A 264 -4.35 -4.71 -21.52
C ALA A 264 -4.44 -5.12 -22.99
N ALA A 265 -5.00 -4.27 -23.84
CA ALA A 265 -5.08 -4.52 -25.29
C ALA A 265 -3.69 -4.61 -25.94
N ALA A 266 -2.72 -3.81 -25.50
CA ALA A 266 -1.33 -3.90 -26.00
C ALA A 266 -0.69 -5.24 -25.66
N LEU A 267 -0.88 -5.73 -24.42
CA LEU A 267 -0.39 -7.04 -24.00
C LEU A 267 -1.05 -8.18 -24.79
N LEU A 268 -2.36 -8.12 -24.98
CA LEU A 268 -3.10 -9.13 -25.75
C LEU A 268 -2.66 -9.16 -27.23
N ARG A 269 -2.44 -7.99 -27.84
CA ARG A 269 -1.94 -7.91 -29.23
C ARG A 269 -0.52 -8.47 -29.40
N ALA A 270 0.28 -8.46 -28.33
CA ALA A 270 1.65 -9.00 -28.36
C ALA A 270 1.70 -10.53 -28.24
N LEU A 271 0.57 -11.18 -27.97
CA LEU A 271 0.51 -12.64 -27.93
C LEU A 271 0.74 -13.23 -29.35
N PRO A 272 1.46 -14.36 -29.45
CA PRO A 272 1.64 -15.05 -30.71
C PRO A 272 0.29 -15.50 -31.30
N SER A 273 0.13 -15.39 -32.64
CA SER A 273 -1.07 -15.81 -33.33
C SER A 273 -1.16 -17.34 -33.57
N GLN A 274 -0.17 -18.10 -33.12
CA GLN A 274 -0.14 -19.56 -33.28
C GLN A 274 -1.27 -20.24 -32.47
N SER A 275 -1.87 -21.26 -33.07
CA SER A 275 -2.81 -22.13 -32.33
C SER A 275 -2.07 -22.88 -31.22
N VAL A 276 -2.68 -22.93 -30.05
CA VAL A 276 -2.11 -23.64 -28.88
C VAL A 276 -2.76 -25.02 -28.82
N SER A 277 -1.97 -26.08 -28.70
CA SER A 277 -2.50 -27.45 -28.56
C SER A 277 -3.18 -27.64 -27.20
N GLU A 278 -4.21 -28.46 -27.14
CA GLU A 278 -4.89 -28.84 -25.90
C GLU A 278 -3.92 -29.46 -24.90
N GLU A 279 -2.97 -30.25 -25.32
CA GLU A 279 -1.93 -30.84 -24.49
C GLU A 279 -1.09 -29.77 -23.79
N ARG A 280 -0.70 -28.70 -24.51
CA ARG A 280 0.06 -27.58 -23.93
C ARG A 280 -0.77 -26.79 -22.94
N ILE A 281 -2.06 -26.59 -23.21
CA ILE A 281 -2.99 -25.93 -22.27
C ILE A 281 -3.14 -26.79 -21.01
N ALA A 282 -3.33 -28.08 -21.13
CA ALA A 282 -3.45 -29.02 -20.01
C ALA A 282 -2.17 -29.07 -19.16
N ALA A 283 -0.99 -29.12 -19.80
CA ALA A 283 0.29 -29.11 -19.10
C ALA A 283 0.53 -27.83 -18.29
N GLN A 284 0.00 -26.71 -18.75
CA GLN A 284 0.13 -25.42 -18.09
C GLN A 284 -1.09 -25.04 -17.23
N SER A 285 -2.03 -25.95 -17.04
CA SER A 285 -3.30 -25.67 -16.37
C SER A 285 -3.14 -25.04 -14.97
N ARG A 286 -2.13 -25.46 -14.18
CA ARG A 286 -1.84 -24.86 -12.88
C ARG A 286 -1.45 -23.39 -12.95
N LEU A 287 -0.71 -23.00 -13.98
CA LEU A 287 -0.31 -21.61 -14.21
C LEU A 287 -1.47 -20.78 -14.75
N LEU A 288 -2.29 -21.38 -15.65
CA LEU A 288 -3.35 -20.67 -16.35
C LEU A 288 -4.63 -20.53 -15.53
N ASN A 289 -4.89 -21.44 -14.59
CA ASN A 289 -6.10 -21.45 -13.74
C ASN A 289 -5.91 -20.66 -12.44
N SER A 290 -5.37 -19.45 -12.52
CA SER A 290 -5.27 -18.57 -11.37
C SER A 290 -6.67 -18.07 -10.97
N SER A 291 -7.13 -18.44 -9.78
CA SER A 291 -8.36 -17.89 -9.20
C SER A 291 -8.18 -16.47 -8.62
N LEU A 292 -6.96 -15.93 -8.72
CA LEU A 292 -6.61 -14.62 -8.15
C LEU A 292 -7.41 -13.48 -8.79
N TYR A 293 -7.63 -13.56 -10.12
CA TYR A 293 -8.30 -12.53 -10.91
C TYR A 293 -9.79 -12.80 -11.13
N GLN A 294 -10.32 -13.88 -10.56
CA GLN A 294 -11.75 -14.18 -10.64
C GLN A 294 -12.52 -13.36 -9.60
N PRO A 295 -13.77 -12.96 -9.89
CA PRO A 295 -14.59 -12.31 -8.89
C PRO A 295 -14.74 -13.23 -7.67
N PRO A 296 -14.84 -12.68 -6.44
CA PRO A 296 -15.10 -13.48 -5.26
C PRO A 296 -16.38 -14.29 -5.46
N ALA A 297 -16.37 -15.55 -5.02
CA ALA A 297 -17.58 -16.36 -5.04
C ALA A 297 -18.69 -15.63 -4.26
N PRO A 298 -19.94 -15.63 -4.74
CA PRO A 298 -21.03 -15.00 -4.03
C PRO A 298 -21.07 -15.53 -2.60
N SER A 299 -21.17 -14.62 -1.63
CA SER A 299 -21.27 -14.98 -0.21
C SER A 299 -22.46 -15.96 -0.06
N ARG A 300 -22.20 -17.16 0.45
CA ARG A 300 -23.27 -18.07 0.83
C ARG A 300 -24.09 -17.38 1.92
N THR A 301 -25.26 -16.88 1.56
CA THR A 301 -26.27 -16.50 2.54
C THR A 301 -26.51 -17.75 3.40
N PRO A 302 -26.38 -17.70 4.73
CA PRO A 302 -26.77 -18.83 5.55
C PRO A 302 -28.25 -19.12 5.28
N PRO A 303 -28.66 -20.41 5.20
CA PRO A 303 -30.08 -20.72 5.06
C PRO A 303 -30.79 -20.07 6.24
N GLY A 304 -31.78 -19.26 5.93
CA GLY A 304 -32.64 -18.64 6.95
C GLY A 304 -33.30 -19.73 7.80
N ASN A 305 -33.18 -19.59 9.11
CA ASN A 305 -34.04 -20.28 10.08
C ASN A 305 -35.33 -19.50 10.23
#